data_e87ef83745fad94dc5951ba34a9fabad
#
_entry.id   e87ef83745fad94dc5951ba34a9fabad
#
_cell.length_a   1.000
_cell.length_b   1.000
_cell.length_c   1.000
_cell.angle_alpha   90.00
_cell.angle_beta   90.00
_cell.angle_gamma   90.00
#
_symmetry.space_group_name_H-M   'P 1'
#
loop_
_entity.id
_entity.type
_entity.pdbx_description
1 polymer ?
#
loop_
_entity_poly.entity_id
_entity_poly.type
_entity_poly.pdbx_seq_one_letter_code
_entity_poly.pdbx_strand_id
1 'polypeptide(L)'
;RVVAGESAMSDDRSQFIGGSDVAAILGISPWKSPYQLYLEKIGASVEDATQEKQRIFARGKRLEPVVVEMLIDELEHRGHEAGIINRNARYADHERRFLRSEIDLELLLDGEHVNGEMKTVHPFAAKEWGEPGSDDIPLHYAAQCMHGLMVTGRRLCIVAALIGAD
;
A
#
# COMPACT_ATOMS: atom_id res chain seq x y z
N ARG A 1 -8.11 12.37 15.23
CA ARG A 1 -7.34 13.44 14.57
C ARG A 1 -6.02 12.85 14.10
N VAL A 2 -5.87 12.73 12.80
CA VAL A 2 -4.65 12.26 12.14
C VAL A 2 -3.58 13.34 12.25
N VAL A 3 -2.37 12.98 12.67
CA VAL A 3 -1.23 13.89 12.62
C VAL A 3 -0.40 13.52 11.40
N ALA A 4 -0.55 14.29 10.32
CA ALA A 4 0.45 14.34 9.27
C ALA A 4 1.68 15.03 9.85
N GLY A 5 2.79 14.32 9.98
CA GLY A 5 4.02 14.86 10.55
C GLY A 5 5.24 14.31 9.85
N GLU A 6 5.82 15.11 8.98
CA GLU A 6 7.13 14.83 8.35
C GLU A 6 8.31 14.89 9.31
N SER A 7 8.12 15.16 10.59
CA SER A 7 9.22 15.35 11.54
C SER A 7 9.45 14.07 12.37
N ALA A 8 10.55 13.38 12.09
CA ALA A 8 11.20 12.38 12.95
C ALA A 8 10.47 11.04 13.13
N MET A 9 9.79 10.53 12.11
CA MET A 9 9.38 9.12 12.14
C MET A 9 10.59 8.25 11.78
N SER A 10 11.00 7.38 12.71
CA SER A 10 12.06 6.41 12.46
C SER A 10 11.74 5.56 11.23
N ASP A 11 12.71 5.37 10.34
CA ASP A 11 12.62 4.43 9.21
C ASP A 11 12.87 2.98 9.66
N ASP A 12 13.21 2.77 10.93
CA ASP A 12 13.41 1.45 11.50
C ASP A 12 12.10 0.68 11.60
N ARG A 13 11.92 -0.25 10.68
CA ARG A 13 10.72 -1.09 10.58
C ARG A 13 10.50 -2.02 11.78
N SER A 14 11.50 -2.23 12.64
CA SER A 14 11.33 -3.00 13.87
C SER A 14 10.44 -2.27 14.89
N GLN A 15 10.36 -0.94 14.80
CA GLN A 15 9.67 -0.09 15.77
C GLN A 15 8.18 0.10 15.47
N PHE A 16 7.67 -0.42 14.35
CA PHE A 16 6.28 -0.20 13.97
C PHE A 16 5.69 -1.33 13.14
N ILE A 17 4.38 -1.39 13.10
CA ILE A 17 3.59 -2.23 12.19
C ILE A 17 3.14 -1.36 11.02
N GLY A 18 3.60 -1.70 9.82
CA GLY A 18 3.19 -1.06 8.58
C GLY A 18 2.11 -1.84 7.84
N GLY A 19 1.50 -1.24 6.82
CA GLY A 19 0.46 -1.89 6.02
C GLY A 19 0.88 -3.24 5.42
N SER A 20 2.12 -3.34 4.94
CA SER A 20 2.66 -4.60 4.39
C SER A 20 2.88 -5.71 5.43
N ASP A 21 2.88 -5.39 6.74
CA ASP A 21 3.07 -6.37 7.81
C ASP A 21 1.73 -7.04 8.20
N VAL A 22 0.60 -6.36 7.94
CA VAL A 22 -0.73 -6.80 8.40
C VAL A 22 -1.12 -8.15 7.83
N ALA A 23 -0.88 -8.37 6.54
CA ALA A 23 -1.15 -9.66 5.91
C ALA A 23 -0.39 -10.82 6.57
N ALA A 24 0.87 -10.58 6.99
CA ALA A 24 1.66 -11.57 7.73
C ALA A 24 1.09 -11.80 9.14
N ILE A 25 0.68 -10.75 9.84
CA ILE A 25 0.05 -10.87 11.17
C ILE A 25 -1.22 -11.72 11.10
N LEU A 26 -2.04 -11.53 10.06
CA LEU A 26 -3.28 -12.27 9.83
C LEU A 26 -3.06 -13.70 9.28
N GLY A 27 -1.82 -14.06 8.95
CA GLY A 27 -1.50 -15.37 8.38
C GLY A 27 -1.96 -15.56 6.93
N ILE A 28 -2.26 -14.47 6.21
CA ILE A 28 -2.74 -14.47 4.81
C ILE A 28 -1.68 -13.95 3.81
N SER A 29 -0.49 -13.63 4.27
CA SER A 29 0.59 -13.20 3.38
C SER A 29 1.15 -14.37 2.58
N PRO A 30 1.28 -14.24 1.24
CA PRO A 30 1.93 -15.27 0.42
C PRO A 30 3.47 -15.25 0.53
N TRP A 31 4.05 -14.22 1.20
CA TRP A 31 5.49 -14.01 1.22
C TRP A 31 6.13 -14.22 2.59
N LYS A 32 5.37 -14.10 3.68
CA LYS A 32 5.91 -14.07 5.03
C LYS A 32 4.91 -14.62 6.03
N SER A 33 5.37 -15.53 6.89
CA SER A 33 4.56 -16.04 8.00
C SER A 33 4.53 -15.05 9.19
N PRO A 34 3.57 -15.19 10.12
CA PRO A 34 3.56 -14.41 11.37
C PRO A 34 4.87 -14.57 12.17
N TYR A 35 5.43 -15.79 12.19
CA TYR A 35 6.67 -16.09 12.91
C TYR A 35 7.88 -15.39 12.28
N GLN A 36 7.99 -15.39 10.96
CA GLN A 36 9.06 -14.65 10.27
C GLN A 36 8.97 -13.15 10.54
N LEU A 37 7.76 -12.57 10.49
CA LEU A 37 7.57 -11.18 10.85
C LEU A 37 7.98 -10.90 12.30
N TYR A 38 7.62 -11.77 13.23
CA TYR A 38 8.04 -11.64 14.64
C TYR A 38 9.55 -11.59 14.76
N LEU A 39 10.28 -12.54 14.13
CA LEU A 39 11.74 -12.57 14.17
C LEU A 39 12.36 -11.29 13.59
N GLU A 40 11.82 -10.74 12.50
CA GLU A 40 12.26 -9.46 11.95
C GLU A 40 12.05 -8.31 12.94
N LYS A 41 10.88 -8.26 13.61
CA LYS A 41 10.56 -7.18 14.56
C LYS A 41 11.45 -7.19 15.80
N ILE A 42 11.92 -8.35 16.24
CA ILE A 42 12.86 -8.45 17.37
C ILE A 42 14.34 -8.44 16.94
N GLY A 43 14.62 -8.26 15.64
CA GLY A 43 15.98 -8.24 15.10
C GLY A 43 16.70 -9.60 15.14
N ALA A 44 15.97 -10.70 15.29
CA ALA A 44 16.53 -12.06 15.38
C ALA A 44 16.73 -12.73 14.01
N SER A 45 16.14 -12.15 12.94
CA SER A 45 16.36 -12.61 11.57
C SER A 45 16.45 -11.38 10.65
N VAL A 46 17.52 -11.36 9.87
CA VAL A 46 17.66 -10.44 8.73
C VAL A 46 17.78 -11.34 7.51
N GLU A 47 16.67 -11.72 6.91
CA GLU A 47 16.73 -12.22 5.54
C GLU A 47 17.04 -11.04 4.64
N ASP A 48 18.25 -10.97 4.15
CA ASP A 48 18.58 -10.05 3.06
C ASP A 48 17.67 -10.37 1.86
N ALA A 49 16.93 -9.36 1.41
CA ALA A 49 16.11 -9.51 0.22
C ALA A 49 17.00 -9.97 -0.94
N THR A 50 16.66 -11.10 -1.54
CA THR A 50 17.41 -11.61 -2.70
C THR A 50 17.52 -10.54 -3.78
N GLN A 51 18.55 -10.61 -4.62
CA GLN A 51 18.72 -9.65 -5.74
C GLN A 51 17.46 -9.60 -6.63
N GLU A 52 16.78 -10.73 -6.79
CA GLU A 52 15.53 -10.81 -7.55
C GLU A 52 14.40 -10.02 -6.86
N LYS A 53 14.19 -10.20 -5.57
CA LYS A 53 13.21 -9.41 -4.78
C LYS A 53 13.51 -7.92 -4.87
N GLN A 54 14.79 -7.53 -4.76
CA GLN A 54 15.21 -6.13 -4.88
C GLN A 54 14.88 -5.55 -6.27
N ARG A 55 15.10 -6.32 -7.35
CA ARG A 55 14.74 -5.91 -8.72
C ARG A 55 13.24 -5.71 -8.88
N ILE A 56 12.42 -6.63 -8.34
CA ILE A 56 10.96 -6.53 -8.37
C ILE A 56 10.49 -5.27 -7.65
N PHE A 57 11.00 -4.99 -6.45
CA PHE A 57 10.66 -3.77 -5.71
C PHE A 57 11.10 -2.50 -6.44
N ALA A 58 12.33 -2.48 -6.97
CA ALA A 58 12.83 -1.34 -7.72
C ALA A 58 12.00 -1.07 -8.99
N ARG A 59 11.56 -2.13 -9.67
CA ARG A 59 10.65 -2.02 -10.83
C ARG A 59 9.30 -1.46 -10.40
N GLY A 60 8.68 -1.99 -9.36
CA GLY A 60 7.42 -1.48 -8.82
C GLY A 60 7.50 0.01 -8.54
N LYS A 61 8.55 0.43 -7.82
CA LYS A 61 8.75 1.85 -7.49
C LYS A 61 8.97 2.75 -8.70
N ARG A 62 9.59 2.25 -9.77
CA ARG A 62 9.78 3.00 -11.03
C ARG A 62 8.49 3.14 -11.83
N LEU A 63 7.59 2.14 -11.75
CA LEU A 63 6.32 2.13 -12.49
C LEU A 63 5.20 2.83 -11.73
N GLU A 64 5.33 3.02 -10.42
CA GLU A 64 4.32 3.68 -9.59
C GLU A 64 3.82 5.02 -10.15
N PRO A 65 4.68 5.96 -10.62
CA PRO A 65 4.21 7.20 -11.24
C PRO A 65 3.34 6.96 -12.48
N VAL A 66 3.68 5.95 -13.29
CA VAL A 66 2.91 5.58 -14.50
C VAL A 66 1.54 5.03 -14.11
N VAL A 67 1.48 4.17 -13.07
CA VAL A 67 0.21 3.65 -12.56
C VAL A 67 -0.68 4.78 -12.04
N VAL A 68 -0.08 5.78 -11.39
CA VAL A 68 -0.81 6.97 -10.92
C VAL A 68 -1.39 7.76 -12.09
N GLU A 69 -0.60 8.02 -13.14
CA GLU A 69 -1.08 8.74 -14.33
C GLU A 69 -2.24 7.99 -15.01
N MET A 70 -2.08 6.67 -15.21
CA MET A 70 -3.15 5.83 -15.77
C MET A 70 -4.41 5.80 -14.89
N LEU A 71 -4.26 5.82 -13.56
CA LEU A 71 -5.41 5.90 -12.66
C LEU A 71 -6.16 7.22 -12.81
N ILE A 72 -5.45 8.34 -12.86
CA ILE A 72 -6.08 9.66 -13.03
C ILE A 72 -6.83 9.71 -14.36
N ASP A 73 -6.20 9.31 -15.46
CA ASP A 73 -6.81 9.26 -16.78
C ASP A 73 -8.11 8.40 -16.77
N GLU A 74 -8.08 7.25 -16.09
CA GLU A 74 -9.26 6.36 -16.01
C GLU A 74 -10.37 6.97 -15.15
N LEU A 75 -10.05 7.63 -14.03
CA LEU A 75 -11.04 8.32 -13.20
C LEU A 75 -11.71 9.47 -13.96
N GLU A 76 -10.92 10.28 -14.67
CA GLU A 76 -11.43 11.37 -15.50
C GLU A 76 -12.30 10.83 -16.65
N HIS A 77 -11.87 9.73 -17.31
CA HIS A 77 -12.65 9.08 -18.36
C HIS A 77 -14.01 8.58 -17.85
N ARG A 78 -14.08 8.14 -16.59
CA ARG A 78 -15.33 7.74 -15.92
C ARG A 78 -16.16 8.93 -15.44
N GLY A 79 -15.69 10.16 -15.61
CA GLY A 79 -16.40 11.39 -15.26
C GLY A 79 -16.22 11.84 -13.81
N HIS A 80 -15.18 11.34 -13.11
CA HIS A 80 -14.83 11.79 -11.77
C HIS A 80 -13.90 13.00 -11.82
N GLU A 81 -14.01 13.88 -10.82
CA GLU A 81 -13.00 14.92 -10.56
C GLU A 81 -11.93 14.34 -9.64
N ALA A 82 -10.71 14.15 -10.17
CA ALA A 82 -9.60 13.58 -9.42
C ALA A 82 -8.42 14.55 -9.34
N GLY A 83 -8.04 14.95 -8.14
CA GLY A 83 -6.88 15.82 -7.87
C GLY A 83 -5.87 15.11 -6.94
N ILE A 84 -4.60 15.12 -7.31
CA ILE A 84 -3.52 14.59 -6.46
C ILE A 84 -3.24 15.59 -5.34
N ILE A 85 -3.34 15.12 -4.08
CA ILE A 85 -3.00 15.90 -2.89
C ILE A 85 -1.54 15.66 -2.51
N ASN A 86 -1.13 14.37 -2.43
CA ASN A 86 0.20 14.01 -1.97
C ASN A 86 0.61 12.64 -2.53
N ARG A 87 1.90 12.32 -2.47
CA ARG A 87 2.47 11.01 -2.82
C ARG A 87 3.37 10.54 -1.69
N ASN A 88 3.35 9.24 -1.40
CA ASN A 88 4.19 8.59 -0.37
C ASN A 88 4.07 9.27 1.01
N ALA A 89 2.85 9.67 1.37
CA ALA A 89 2.57 10.32 2.63
C ALA A 89 2.59 9.33 3.80
N ARG A 90 3.25 9.70 4.89
CA ARG A 90 3.44 8.84 6.06
C ARG A 90 2.56 9.28 7.21
N TYR A 91 1.88 8.32 7.80
CA TYR A 91 0.95 8.51 8.90
C TYR A 91 1.25 7.56 10.07
N ALA A 92 0.94 8.01 11.28
CA ALA A 92 0.90 7.18 12.47
C ALA A 92 -0.46 7.33 13.13
N ASP A 93 -0.98 6.23 13.68
CA ASP A 93 -2.18 6.27 14.51
C ASP A 93 -1.96 7.16 15.73
N HIS A 94 -2.94 7.99 16.06
CA HIS A 94 -2.80 8.99 17.13
C HIS A 94 -2.58 8.35 18.50
N GLU A 95 -3.29 7.27 18.80
CA GLU A 95 -3.23 6.58 20.09
C GLU A 95 -2.19 5.48 20.10
N ARG A 96 -2.05 4.77 18.99
CA ARG A 96 -1.18 3.61 18.82
C ARG A 96 -0.07 3.93 17.83
N ARG A 97 0.87 4.76 18.23
CA ARG A 97 1.93 5.28 17.37
C ARG A 97 2.82 4.24 16.70
N PHE A 98 2.77 3.00 17.17
CA PHE A 98 3.41 1.87 16.53
C PHE A 98 2.66 1.37 15.29
N LEU A 99 1.41 1.78 15.06
CA LEU A 99 0.68 1.53 13.82
C LEU A 99 0.95 2.69 12.86
N ARG A 100 1.59 2.39 11.76
CA ARG A 100 1.97 3.39 10.75
C ARG A 100 1.56 2.93 9.36
N SER A 101 1.31 3.89 8.48
CA SER A 101 1.04 3.63 7.07
C SER A 101 1.76 4.63 6.20
N GLU A 102 2.34 4.17 5.12
CA GLU A 102 2.75 4.98 3.97
C GLU A 102 1.66 4.81 2.92
N ILE A 103 1.10 5.91 2.45
CA ILE A 103 0.03 5.96 1.45
C ILE A 103 0.66 6.36 0.14
N ASP A 104 0.65 5.48 -0.86
CA ASP A 104 1.31 5.71 -2.15
C ASP A 104 0.77 6.97 -2.82
N LEU A 105 -0.56 7.17 -2.77
CA LEU A 105 -1.24 8.31 -3.36
C LEU A 105 -2.36 8.82 -2.46
N GLU A 106 -2.46 10.12 -2.32
CA GLU A 106 -3.60 10.81 -1.71
C GLU A 106 -4.34 11.59 -2.78
N LEU A 107 -5.62 11.34 -2.90
CA LEU A 107 -6.51 11.97 -3.88
C LEU A 107 -7.59 12.80 -3.20
N LEU A 108 -7.97 13.90 -3.84
CA LEU A 108 -9.28 14.50 -3.70
C LEU A 108 -10.13 13.97 -4.87
N LEU A 109 -11.06 13.07 -4.59
CA LEU A 109 -11.95 12.47 -5.57
C LEU A 109 -13.39 12.95 -5.30
N ASP A 110 -13.97 13.68 -6.23
CA ASP A 110 -15.33 14.24 -6.09
C ASP A 110 -15.54 14.99 -4.75
N GLY A 111 -14.50 15.66 -4.26
CA GLY A 111 -14.50 16.37 -2.99
C GLY A 111 -14.21 15.52 -1.74
N GLU A 112 -14.02 14.19 -1.85
CA GLU A 112 -13.65 13.30 -0.75
C GLU A 112 -12.15 13.00 -0.76
N HIS A 113 -11.51 12.98 0.43
CA HIS A 113 -10.12 12.53 0.60
C HIS A 113 -10.04 11.01 0.56
N VAL A 114 -9.29 10.47 -0.40
CA VAL A 114 -9.18 9.04 -0.70
C VAL A 114 -7.73 8.58 -0.63
N ASN A 115 -7.49 7.37 -0.10
CA ASN A 115 -6.21 6.69 -0.24
C ASN A 115 -6.11 6.02 -1.61
N GLY A 116 -4.91 6.02 -2.20
CA GLY A 116 -4.58 5.22 -3.37
C GLY A 116 -3.45 4.25 -3.04
N GLU A 117 -3.60 3.02 -3.47
CA GLU A 117 -2.60 1.95 -3.37
C GLU A 117 -2.21 1.50 -4.77
N MET A 118 -0.92 1.63 -5.11
CA MET A 118 -0.41 1.34 -6.46
C MET A 118 0.26 -0.02 -6.51
N LYS A 119 -0.12 -0.86 -7.48
CA LYS A 119 0.45 -2.20 -7.63
C LYS A 119 0.91 -2.47 -9.05
N THR A 120 2.05 -3.14 -9.18
CA THR A 120 2.47 -3.79 -10.42
C THR A 120 2.37 -5.29 -10.24
N VAL A 121 1.63 -5.94 -11.12
CA VAL A 121 1.20 -7.33 -10.96
C VAL A 121 1.72 -8.16 -12.13
N HIS A 122 2.34 -9.30 -11.81
CA HIS A 122 2.78 -10.24 -12.84
C HIS A 122 1.55 -10.84 -13.57
N PRO A 123 1.59 -11.04 -14.90
CA PRO A 123 0.46 -11.55 -15.68
C PRO A 123 -0.18 -12.82 -15.11
N PHE A 124 0.61 -13.74 -14.56
CA PHE A 124 0.10 -14.99 -13.97
C PHE A 124 -0.74 -14.81 -12.70
N ALA A 125 -0.62 -13.65 -12.04
CA ALA A 125 -1.44 -13.31 -10.88
C ALA A 125 -2.73 -12.55 -11.26
N ALA A 126 -2.98 -12.28 -12.54
CA ALA A 126 -4.18 -11.58 -13.01
C ALA A 126 -5.48 -12.24 -12.53
N LYS A 127 -5.50 -13.58 -12.47
CA LYS A 127 -6.65 -14.37 -12.03
C LYS A 127 -7.08 -14.15 -10.57
N GLU A 128 -6.22 -13.50 -9.76
CA GLU A 128 -6.50 -13.19 -8.36
C GLU A 128 -7.20 -11.83 -8.21
N TRP A 129 -7.41 -11.13 -9.32
CA TRP A 129 -8.03 -9.82 -9.38
C TRP A 129 -9.39 -9.92 -10.08
N GLY A 130 -10.38 -9.22 -9.54
CA GLY A 130 -11.70 -9.12 -10.17
C GLY A 130 -11.74 -8.12 -11.32
N GLU A 131 -12.95 -7.85 -11.80
CA GLU A 131 -13.17 -6.88 -12.87
C GLU A 131 -12.85 -5.45 -12.42
N PRO A 132 -12.38 -4.58 -13.34
CA PRO A 132 -12.12 -3.18 -13.01
C PRO A 132 -13.35 -2.47 -12.41
N GLY A 133 -13.15 -1.84 -11.25
CA GLY A 133 -14.21 -1.16 -10.50
C GLY A 133 -14.93 -2.04 -9.48
N SER A 134 -14.51 -3.33 -9.33
CA SER A 134 -14.97 -4.18 -8.23
C SER A 134 -14.11 -4.01 -6.98
N ASP A 135 -14.56 -4.58 -5.87
CA ASP A 135 -13.79 -4.72 -4.62
C ASP A 135 -13.11 -6.11 -4.50
N ASP A 136 -13.13 -6.89 -5.56
CA ASP A 136 -12.52 -8.21 -5.62
C ASP A 136 -11.02 -8.09 -5.91
N ILE A 137 -10.24 -7.95 -4.85
CA ILE A 137 -8.78 -7.83 -4.87
C ILE A 137 -8.15 -8.89 -3.96
N PRO A 138 -6.87 -9.28 -4.18
CA PRO A 138 -6.20 -10.24 -3.31
C PRO A 138 -6.25 -9.83 -1.84
N LEU A 139 -6.65 -10.75 -0.97
CA LEU A 139 -6.95 -10.49 0.45
C LEU A 139 -5.80 -9.83 1.21
N HIS A 140 -4.55 -10.15 0.85
CA HIS A 140 -3.37 -9.53 1.46
C HIS A 140 -3.22 -8.04 1.10
N TYR A 141 -3.67 -7.60 -0.08
CA TYR A 141 -3.74 -6.18 -0.43
C TYR A 141 -4.94 -5.50 0.22
N ALA A 142 -6.08 -6.18 0.31
CA ALA A 142 -7.22 -5.66 1.05
C ALA A 142 -6.85 -5.38 2.52
N ALA A 143 -6.10 -6.26 3.16
CA ALA A 143 -5.62 -6.06 4.53
C ALA A 143 -4.68 -4.84 4.65
N GLN A 144 -3.81 -4.61 3.66
CA GLN A 144 -2.95 -3.42 3.60
C GLN A 144 -3.78 -2.14 3.47
N CYS A 145 -4.76 -2.12 2.56
CA CYS A 145 -5.66 -0.98 2.36
C CYS A 145 -6.46 -0.66 3.63
N MET A 146 -7.04 -1.68 4.26
CA MET A 146 -7.79 -1.53 5.51
C MET A 146 -6.93 -0.95 6.64
N HIS A 147 -5.67 -1.36 6.74
CA HIS A 147 -4.73 -0.77 7.68
C HIS A 147 -4.48 0.72 7.37
N GLY A 148 -4.27 1.05 6.11
CA GLY A 148 -4.12 2.44 5.66
C GLY A 148 -5.33 3.30 6.02
N LEU A 149 -6.55 2.79 5.78
CA LEU A 149 -7.80 3.47 6.14
C LEU A 149 -7.92 3.66 7.65
N MET A 150 -7.58 2.62 8.43
CA MET A 150 -7.60 2.70 9.90
C MET A 150 -6.64 3.78 10.42
N VAL A 151 -5.42 3.84 9.89
CA VAL A 151 -4.40 4.81 10.33
C VAL A 151 -4.75 6.23 9.88
N THR A 152 -5.28 6.43 8.68
CA THR A 152 -5.62 7.76 8.14
C THR A 152 -7.00 8.26 8.59
N GLY A 153 -7.88 7.37 9.04
CA GLY A 153 -9.28 7.69 9.32
C GLY A 153 -10.13 7.94 8.06
N ARG A 154 -9.61 7.63 6.88
CA ARG A 154 -10.34 7.78 5.62
C ARG A 154 -11.28 6.61 5.38
N ARG A 155 -12.24 6.78 4.48
CA ARG A 155 -13.31 5.80 4.25
C ARG A 155 -13.12 4.98 3.00
N LEU A 156 -12.35 5.49 2.04
CA LEU A 156 -12.15 4.88 0.73
C LEU A 156 -10.67 4.73 0.41
N CYS A 157 -10.32 3.58 -0.17
CA CYS A 157 -9.03 3.32 -0.79
C CYS A 157 -9.25 2.80 -2.21
N ILE A 158 -8.64 3.45 -3.19
CA ILE A 158 -8.61 2.96 -4.57
C ILE A 158 -7.34 2.16 -4.76
N VAL A 159 -7.47 0.95 -5.30
CA VAL A 159 -6.34 0.12 -5.67
C VAL A 159 -6.18 0.15 -7.18
N ALA A 160 -5.06 0.67 -7.66
CA ALA A 160 -4.72 0.64 -9.07
C ALA A 160 -3.65 -0.43 -9.33
N ALA A 161 -3.99 -1.41 -10.16
CA ALA A 161 -3.11 -2.53 -10.48
C ALA A 161 -2.74 -2.52 -11.98
N LEU A 162 -1.46 -2.32 -12.27
CA LEU A 162 -0.90 -2.50 -13.61
C LEU A 162 -0.51 -3.97 -13.79
N ILE A 163 -1.32 -4.71 -14.53
CA ILE A 163 -1.14 -6.14 -14.76
C ILE A 163 -0.43 -6.35 -16.09
N GLY A 164 0.69 -7.08 -16.10
CA GLY A 164 1.38 -7.49 -17.32
C GLY A 164 2.39 -6.50 -17.88
N ALA A 165 2.82 -5.53 -17.11
CA ALA A 165 3.91 -4.63 -17.49
C ALA A 165 5.28 -5.28 -17.25
N ASP A 166 5.60 -6.34 -17.97
CA ASP A 166 6.89 -7.04 -17.91
C ASP A 166 7.90 -6.54 -18.95
#